data_0ece6715b779d5c2792115ffa12fc08e
#
_entry.id   0ece6715b779d5c2792115ffa12fc08e
#
_cell.length_a   1.000
_cell.length_b   1.000
_cell.length_c   1.000
_cell.angle_alpha   90.00
_cell.angle_beta   90.00
_cell.angle_gamma   90.00
#
_symmetry.space_group_name_H-M   'P 1'
#
loop_
_entity.id
_entity.type
_entity.pdbx_description
1 polymer ?
#
loop_
_entity_poly.entity_id
_entity_poly.type
_entity_poly.pdbx_seq_one_letter_code
_entity_poly.pdbx_strand_id
1 'polypeptide(L)'
;GNDYHLPDYSRASGLHVIDFTMHHNFETMSNAWNVACPENDKYYNDATWNVVYVDSHDYAPNGAPEDKRYSKPQANWAENLSLMFTYRGIPCLYYSSEIEFKKGCTIDKGPNMPLRESGRAYFGGYLKGDIQGVDFAHYTSASGNVGQTWSHPFAQHIRRLAAIRMAVPALRKGQYSRTGCSGSCCFKRRYTDATTDSYALVTISGNATFAGILNGQYVDCV
;
A
#
# COMPACT_ATOMS: atom_id res chain seq x y z
N GLY A 1 5.19 13.25 14.33
CA GLY A 1 4.71 13.50 12.97
C GLY A 1 5.81 14.00 12.06
N ASN A 2 5.59 13.81 10.79
CA ASN A 2 6.60 14.16 9.82
C ASN A 2 6.55 15.65 9.44
N ASP A 3 5.41 16.19 9.12
CA ASP A 3 5.23 17.58 8.66
C ASP A 3 6.32 18.02 7.65
N TYR A 4 6.59 17.19 6.65
CA TYR A 4 7.70 17.31 5.69
C TYR A 4 9.10 17.29 6.36
N HIS A 5 9.21 16.67 7.51
CA HIS A 5 10.47 16.57 8.23
C HIS A 5 11.56 15.90 7.40
N LEU A 6 12.72 16.52 7.35
CA LEU A 6 13.90 15.90 6.75
C LEU A 6 14.55 14.95 7.76
N PRO A 7 14.84 13.70 7.36
CA PRO A 7 15.47 12.75 8.25
C PRO A 7 16.81 13.23 8.78
N ASP A 8 17.07 13.00 10.06
CA ASP A 8 18.37 13.22 10.68
C ASP A 8 19.16 11.92 10.78
N TYR A 9 19.95 11.65 9.78
CA TYR A 9 20.77 10.43 9.74
C TYR A 9 22.00 10.50 10.65
N SER A 10 22.29 11.63 11.29
CA SER A 10 23.39 11.72 12.27
C SER A 10 23.11 10.92 13.53
N ARG A 11 21.83 10.63 13.82
CA ARG A 11 21.37 9.90 15.01
C ARG A 11 20.68 8.58 14.67
N ALA A 12 20.61 8.22 13.42
CA ALA A 12 19.97 7.01 12.98
C ALA A 12 20.98 6.02 12.41
N SER A 13 20.66 4.73 12.52
CA SER A 13 21.49 3.67 11.93
C SER A 13 21.50 3.70 10.40
N GLY A 14 20.56 4.41 9.77
CA GLY A 14 20.30 4.34 8.33
C GLY A 14 19.57 3.06 7.91
N LEU A 15 19.26 2.17 8.85
CA LEU A 15 18.47 0.97 8.58
C LEU A 15 16.99 1.30 8.54
N HIS A 16 16.28 0.65 7.63
CA HIS A 16 14.83 0.73 7.51
C HIS A 16 14.23 -0.63 7.87
N VAL A 17 13.01 -0.61 8.36
CA VAL A 17 12.36 -1.78 8.95
C VAL A 17 11.02 -2.05 8.28
N ILE A 18 10.43 -3.18 8.59
CA ILE A 18 9.01 -3.43 8.34
C ILE A 18 8.20 -2.56 9.29
N ASP A 19 7.20 -1.85 8.75
CA ASP A 19 6.28 -1.03 9.53
C ASP A 19 5.21 -1.90 10.20
N PHE A 20 5.63 -2.62 11.24
CA PHE A 20 4.74 -3.47 12.01
C PHE A 20 3.60 -2.69 12.68
N THR A 21 3.84 -1.42 13.02
CA THR A 21 2.80 -0.56 13.58
C THR A 21 1.64 -0.40 12.61
N MET A 22 1.91 -0.14 11.34
CA MET A 22 0.86 -0.12 10.32
C MET A 22 0.31 -1.52 10.05
N HIS A 23 1.18 -2.51 9.87
CA HIS A 23 0.76 -3.87 9.53
C HIS A 23 -0.27 -4.42 10.51
N HIS A 24 0.05 -4.39 11.81
CA HIS A 24 -0.85 -4.92 12.83
C HIS A 24 -2.21 -4.21 12.89
N ASN A 25 -2.31 -3.01 12.40
CA ASN A 25 -3.54 -2.20 12.43
C ASN A 25 -4.29 -2.16 11.09
N PHE A 26 -3.81 -2.81 10.04
CA PHE A 26 -4.53 -2.89 8.77
C PHE A 26 -5.77 -3.80 8.79
N GLU A 27 -6.35 -4.05 9.95
CA GLU A 27 -7.72 -4.57 9.99
C GLU A 27 -8.62 -3.68 9.15
N THR A 28 -8.48 -2.35 9.35
CA THR A 28 -9.09 -1.30 8.51
C THR A 28 -8.06 -0.21 8.19
N MET A 29 -8.28 0.50 7.11
CA MET A 29 -7.50 1.68 6.75
C MET A 29 -7.50 2.73 7.87
N SER A 30 -8.64 2.96 8.51
CA SER A 30 -8.77 3.93 9.59
C SER A 30 -7.90 3.57 10.81
N ASN A 31 -7.84 2.30 11.17
CA ASN A 31 -7.01 1.85 12.29
C ASN A 31 -5.52 2.07 11.97
N ALA A 32 -5.08 1.64 10.78
CA ALA A 32 -3.71 1.85 10.34
C ALA A 32 -3.34 3.34 10.25
N TRP A 33 -4.25 4.15 9.74
CA TRP A 33 -4.10 5.61 9.69
C TRP A 33 -3.94 6.23 11.08
N ASN A 34 -4.79 5.87 12.03
CA ASN A 34 -4.78 6.45 13.37
C ASN A 34 -3.48 6.18 14.14
N VAL A 35 -2.86 5.03 13.92
CA VAL A 35 -1.58 4.71 14.58
C VAL A 35 -0.36 5.26 13.84
N ALA A 36 -0.49 5.49 12.55
CA ALA A 36 0.60 5.90 11.66
C ALA A 36 0.51 7.36 11.20
N CYS A 37 -0.54 8.10 11.60
CA CYS A 37 -0.65 9.49 11.24
C CYS A 37 0.51 10.32 11.83
N PRO A 38 0.83 11.47 11.24
CA PRO A 38 2.04 12.22 11.57
C PRO A 38 2.24 12.51 13.05
N GLU A 39 1.16 12.72 13.80
CA GLU A 39 1.23 12.98 15.24
C GLU A 39 1.73 11.77 16.06
N ASN A 40 1.57 10.56 15.53
CA ASN A 40 1.95 9.31 16.17
C ASN A 40 3.26 8.73 15.62
N ASP A 41 3.82 9.32 14.58
CA ASP A 41 5.05 8.88 13.93
C ASP A 41 6.29 9.39 14.69
N LYS A 42 6.53 8.83 15.88
CA LYS A 42 7.64 9.21 16.75
C LYS A 42 8.71 8.11 16.90
N TYR A 43 8.50 6.97 16.29
CA TYR A 43 9.39 5.82 16.45
C TYR A 43 10.39 5.66 15.31
N TYR A 44 10.17 6.37 14.20
CA TYR A 44 11.00 6.25 13.00
C TYR A 44 11.63 7.59 12.66
N ASN A 45 12.89 7.56 12.25
CA ASN A 45 13.55 8.75 11.72
C ASN A 45 13.00 9.09 10.32
N ASP A 46 12.78 8.08 9.49
CA ASP A 46 12.17 8.22 8.17
C ASP A 46 11.32 6.99 7.81
N ALA A 47 10.04 7.05 8.13
CA ALA A 47 9.10 5.97 7.83
C ALA A 47 8.77 5.83 6.33
N THR A 48 9.19 6.79 5.48
CA THR A 48 8.95 6.69 4.03
C THR A 48 9.73 5.58 3.36
N TRP A 49 10.72 5.02 4.02
CA TRP A 49 11.52 3.90 3.56
C TRP A 49 11.17 2.57 4.24
N ASN A 50 10.28 2.56 5.21
CA ASN A 50 9.85 1.31 5.82
C ASN A 50 9.03 0.47 4.82
N VAL A 51 9.14 -0.85 4.93
CA VAL A 51 8.32 -1.77 4.13
C VAL A 51 6.93 -1.86 4.76
N VAL A 52 5.89 -1.61 3.97
CA VAL A 52 4.49 -1.65 4.40
C VAL A 52 3.76 -2.76 3.66
N TYR A 53 3.04 -3.60 4.39
CA TYR A 53 2.23 -4.68 3.83
C TYR A 53 0.97 -4.94 4.68
N VAL A 54 -0.02 -5.56 4.06
CA VAL A 54 -1.27 -5.96 4.73
C VAL A 54 -1.31 -7.47 4.91
N ASP A 55 -1.12 -8.22 3.83
CA ASP A 55 -1.15 -9.68 3.82
C ASP A 55 0.28 -10.24 3.76
N SER A 56 0.54 -11.37 4.36
CA SER A 56 1.87 -11.98 4.42
C SER A 56 1.83 -13.51 4.45
N HIS A 57 3.01 -14.12 4.48
CA HIS A 57 3.17 -15.56 4.67
C HIS A 57 3.13 -15.98 6.14
N ASP A 58 3.17 -15.03 7.07
CA ASP A 58 3.20 -15.31 8.50
C ASP A 58 1.84 -15.07 9.16
N TYR A 59 1.28 -13.88 9.01
CA TYR A 59 0.00 -13.52 9.60
C TYR A 59 -0.64 -12.32 8.90
N ALA A 60 -1.95 -12.18 9.08
CA ALA A 60 -2.72 -11.00 8.73
C ALA A 60 -2.69 -9.96 9.85
N PRO A 61 -3.22 -8.75 9.64
CA PRO A 61 -3.37 -7.74 10.69
C PRO A 61 -4.19 -8.23 11.88
N ASN A 62 -3.89 -7.71 13.06
CA ASN A 62 -4.69 -7.92 14.27
C ASN A 62 -6.16 -7.54 14.00
N GLY A 63 -7.11 -8.34 14.51
CA GLY A 63 -8.54 -8.12 14.29
C GLY A 63 -9.10 -8.56 12.92
N ALA A 64 -8.26 -8.74 11.90
CA ALA A 64 -8.53 -9.64 10.80
C ALA A 64 -7.99 -11.00 11.24
N PRO A 65 -8.71 -12.13 11.16
CA PRO A 65 -8.19 -13.38 11.71
C PRO A 65 -6.72 -13.56 11.39
N GLU A 66 -5.87 -13.43 12.43
CA GLU A 66 -4.43 -13.22 12.29
C GLU A 66 -3.73 -14.44 11.66
N ASP A 67 -4.24 -15.63 11.92
CA ASP A 67 -3.72 -16.90 11.39
C ASP A 67 -4.14 -17.16 9.93
N LYS A 68 -4.81 -16.22 9.27
CA LYS A 68 -5.41 -16.41 7.94
C LYS A 68 -4.94 -15.37 6.94
N ARG A 69 -5.03 -15.72 5.64
CA ARG A 69 -4.97 -14.74 4.57
C ARG A 69 -6.06 -13.69 4.80
N TYR A 70 -5.74 -12.44 4.55
CA TYR A 70 -6.65 -11.30 4.79
C TYR A 70 -8.06 -11.57 4.21
N SER A 71 -9.07 -11.46 5.06
CA SER A 71 -10.43 -11.90 4.73
C SER A 71 -11.52 -10.87 5.01
N LYS A 72 -11.16 -9.66 5.37
CA LYS A 72 -12.12 -8.57 5.55
C LYS A 72 -12.85 -8.23 4.23
N PRO A 73 -13.96 -7.48 4.28
CA PRO A 73 -14.68 -7.04 3.10
C PRO A 73 -13.78 -6.36 2.05
N GLN A 74 -14.18 -6.47 0.79
CA GLN A 74 -13.41 -5.92 -0.33
C GLN A 74 -13.19 -4.40 -0.21
N ALA A 75 -14.15 -3.67 0.32
CA ALA A 75 -14.00 -2.23 0.56
C ALA A 75 -12.83 -1.93 1.50
N ASN A 76 -12.71 -2.65 2.61
CA ASN A 76 -11.59 -2.51 3.54
C ASN A 76 -10.24 -2.82 2.86
N TRP A 77 -10.22 -3.85 2.00
CA TRP A 77 -9.01 -4.19 1.27
C TRP A 77 -8.58 -3.10 0.29
N ALA A 78 -9.53 -2.54 -0.46
CA ALA A 78 -9.27 -1.45 -1.39
C ALA A 78 -8.78 -0.18 -0.68
N GLU A 79 -9.37 0.16 0.47
CA GLU A 79 -8.94 1.30 1.28
C GLU A 79 -7.53 1.10 1.85
N ASN A 80 -7.24 -0.10 2.37
CA ASN A 80 -5.90 -0.45 2.87
C ASN A 80 -4.84 -0.33 1.78
N LEU A 81 -5.14 -0.84 0.58
CA LEU A 81 -4.25 -0.70 -0.59
C LEU A 81 -4.04 0.77 -0.96
N SER A 82 -5.10 1.57 -0.93
CA SER A 82 -5.02 3.00 -1.23
C SER A 82 -4.10 3.71 -0.25
N LEU A 83 -4.21 3.44 1.06
CA LEU A 83 -3.32 4.00 2.07
C LEU A 83 -1.88 3.50 1.88
N MET A 84 -1.68 2.21 1.66
CA MET A 84 -0.37 1.60 1.48
C MET A 84 0.40 2.21 0.29
N PHE A 85 -0.28 2.50 -0.81
CA PHE A 85 0.35 3.04 -2.02
C PHE A 85 0.56 4.55 -2.00
N THR A 86 -0.17 5.29 -1.19
CA THR A 86 -0.16 6.77 -1.26
C THR A 86 0.45 7.44 -0.04
N TYR A 87 0.40 6.80 1.14
CA TYR A 87 0.82 7.48 2.37
C TYR A 87 2.34 7.43 2.56
N ARG A 88 2.88 6.41 3.19
CA ARG A 88 4.31 6.30 3.49
C ARG A 88 4.81 4.88 3.28
N GLY A 89 6.10 4.73 3.17
CA GLY A 89 6.75 3.44 3.05
C GLY A 89 6.78 2.87 1.61
N ILE A 90 7.40 1.72 1.52
CA ILE A 90 7.55 0.93 0.30
C ILE A 90 6.46 -0.14 0.32
N PRO A 91 5.44 -0.06 -0.55
CA PRO A 91 4.38 -1.05 -0.57
C PRO A 91 4.91 -2.42 -0.99
N CYS A 92 4.61 -3.41 -0.18
CA CYS A 92 4.92 -4.81 -0.45
C CYS A 92 3.64 -5.62 -0.55
N LEU A 93 3.41 -6.24 -1.68
CA LEU A 93 2.26 -7.11 -1.93
C LEU A 93 2.69 -8.56 -1.75
N TYR A 94 2.00 -9.28 -0.88
CA TYR A 94 2.14 -10.72 -0.84
C TYR A 94 1.52 -11.33 -2.08
N TYR A 95 2.17 -12.34 -2.65
CA TYR A 95 1.75 -12.91 -3.93
C TYR A 95 0.28 -13.28 -3.95
N SER A 96 -0.37 -13.00 -5.06
CA SER A 96 -1.77 -13.29 -5.35
C SER A 96 -2.82 -12.67 -4.40
N SER A 97 -2.41 -11.71 -3.54
CA SER A 97 -3.37 -10.88 -2.80
C SER A 97 -4.20 -9.99 -3.73
N GLU A 98 -3.69 -9.70 -4.91
CA GLU A 98 -4.38 -8.95 -5.98
C GLU A 98 -5.60 -9.67 -6.57
N ILE A 99 -5.78 -10.93 -6.24
CA ILE A 99 -6.95 -11.72 -6.67
C ILE A 99 -7.64 -12.42 -5.49
N GLU A 100 -7.34 -12.03 -4.26
CA GLU A 100 -7.86 -12.67 -3.04
C GLU A 100 -7.60 -14.19 -2.99
N PHE A 101 -6.47 -14.63 -3.54
CA PHE A 101 -6.12 -16.05 -3.55
C PHE A 101 -6.05 -16.61 -2.13
N LYS A 102 -6.74 -17.71 -1.92
CA LYS A 102 -6.82 -18.36 -0.59
C LYS A 102 -7.38 -17.44 0.51
N LYS A 103 -8.21 -16.46 0.17
CA LYS A 103 -8.87 -15.58 1.12
C LYS A 103 -9.46 -16.37 2.29
N GLY A 104 -9.08 -16.00 3.50
CA GLY A 104 -9.55 -16.63 4.74
C GLY A 104 -8.99 -18.02 5.02
N CYS A 105 -8.11 -18.56 4.17
CA CYS A 105 -7.41 -19.80 4.48
C CYS A 105 -6.36 -19.57 5.56
N THR A 106 -6.22 -20.52 6.46
CA THR A 106 -5.13 -20.51 7.45
C THR A 106 -3.78 -20.49 6.75
N ILE A 107 -2.92 -19.58 7.17
CA ILE A 107 -1.61 -19.34 6.54
C ILE A 107 -0.69 -20.53 6.77
N ASP A 108 -0.58 -20.94 8.03
CA ASP A 108 0.26 -22.07 8.43
C ASP A 108 -0.49 -22.96 9.42
N LYS A 109 -0.65 -24.20 9.06
CA LYS A 109 -1.30 -25.21 9.91
C LYS A 109 -0.31 -26.25 10.49
N GLY A 110 0.97 -25.94 10.42
CA GLY A 110 2.02 -26.79 10.93
C GLY A 110 2.35 -27.97 9.99
N PRO A 111 3.21 -28.90 10.45
CA PRO A 111 3.86 -29.89 9.60
C PRO A 111 2.90 -30.93 8.98
N ASN A 112 1.71 -31.06 9.52
CA ASN A 112 0.75 -32.09 9.09
C ASN A 112 -0.25 -31.61 8.04
N MET A 113 -0.16 -30.36 7.60
CA MET A 113 -1.06 -29.83 6.58
C MET A 113 -0.37 -29.75 5.21
N PRO A 114 -0.99 -30.27 4.15
CA PRO A 114 -0.46 -30.07 2.81
C PRO A 114 -0.39 -28.58 2.47
N LEU A 115 0.76 -28.13 1.99
CA LEU A 115 1.00 -26.73 1.61
C LEU A 115 -0.08 -26.19 0.64
N ARG A 116 -0.57 -27.03 -0.28
CA ARG A 116 -1.65 -26.68 -1.25
C ARG A 116 -2.96 -26.25 -0.58
N GLU A 117 -3.18 -26.62 0.68
CA GLU A 117 -4.40 -26.31 1.44
C GLU A 117 -4.26 -25.08 2.32
N SER A 118 -3.04 -24.57 2.46
CA SER A 118 -2.73 -23.40 3.28
C SER A 118 -2.76 -22.09 2.50
N GLY A 119 -2.70 -20.97 3.20
CA GLY A 119 -2.51 -19.64 2.62
C GLY A 119 -1.17 -19.48 1.88
N ARG A 120 -0.23 -20.41 2.10
CA ARG A 120 1.07 -20.49 1.41
C ARG A 120 1.06 -21.38 0.17
N ALA A 121 -0.10 -21.78 -0.33
CA ALA A 121 -0.22 -22.66 -1.48
C ALA A 121 0.50 -22.08 -2.70
N TYR A 122 1.09 -22.97 -3.50
CA TYR A 122 1.75 -22.59 -4.74
C TYR A 122 0.77 -22.04 -5.75
N PHE A 123 0.99 -20.80 -6.18
CA PHE A 123 0.10 -20.10 -7.11
C PHE A 123 0.39 -20.39 -8.58
N GLY A 124 1.61 -20.80 -8.92
CA GLY A 124 2.05 -20.97 -10.31
C GLY A 124 1.19 -21.90 -11.17
N GLY A 125 0.52 -22.91 -10.56
CA GLY A 125 -0.43 -23.75 -11.27
C GLY A 125 -1.68 -23.04 -11.79
N TYR A 126 -1.96 -21.84 -11.33
CA TYR A 126 -3.06 -20.98 -11.79
C TYR A 126 -2.64 -20.03 -12.92
N LEU A 127 -1.34 -19.85 -13.16
CA LEU A 127 -0.81 -18.99 -14.21
C LEU A 127 -0.81 -19.72 -15.54
N LYS A 128 -1.99 -19.94 -16.09
CA LYS A 128 -2.21 -20.56 -17.42
C LYS A 128 -2.75 -19.51 -18.37
N GLY A 129 -2.15 -19.41 -19.55
CA GLY A 129 -2.53 -18.50 -20.62
C GLY A 129 -1.35 -17.69 -21.11
N ASP A 130 -1.58 -16.88 -22.13
CA ASP A 130 -0.57 -16.07 -22.79
C ASP A 130 -0.68 -14.61 -22.37
N ILE A 131 0.45 -13.92 -22.38
CA ILE A 131 0.58 -12.48 -22.16
C ILE A 131 1.13 -11.86 -23.44
N GLN A 132 0.44 -10.84 -23.94
CA GLN A 132 0.92 -9.99 -25.01
C GLN A 132 1.49 -8.72 -24.39
N GLY A 133 2.76 -8.44 -24.65
CA GLY A 133 3.45 -7.27 -24.11
C GLY A 133 4.31 -6.60 -25.19
N VAL A 134 4.45 -5.30 -25.10
CA VAL A 134 5.41 -4.54 -25.92
C VAL A 134 6.82 -4.75 -25.36
N ASP A 135 6.90 -4.83 -24.05
CA ASP A 135 8.06 -5.21 -23.26
C ASP A 135 7.58 -5.77 -21.90
N PHE A 136 8.47 -6.09 -21.00
CA PHE A 136 8.13 -6.61 -19.69
C PHE A 136 7.31 -5.63 -18.81
N ALA A 137 7.30 -4.36 -19.14
CA ALA A 137 6.62 -3.34 -18.38
C ALA A 137 5.18 -3.07 -18.85
N HIS A 138 4.83 -3.41 -20.10
CA HIS A 138 3.58 -3.02 -20.73
C HIS A 138 2.85 -4.21 -21.34
N TYR A 139 1.97 -4.81 -20.55
CA TYR A 139 1.05 -5.84 -21.02
C TYR A 139 -0.13 -5.22 -21.76
N THR A 140 -0.41 -5.68 -22.96
CA THR A 140 -1.53 -5.21 -23.78
C THR A 140 -2.73 -6.14 -23.72
N SER A 141 -2.50 -7.43 -23.54
CA SER A 141 -3.56 -8.42 -23.38
C SER A 141 -3.06 -9.65 -22.62
N ALA A 142 -4.00 -10.44 -22.12
CA ALA A 142 -3.72 -11.70 -21.46
C ALA A 142 -4.90 -12.66 -21.65
N SER A 143 -4.64 -13.96 -21.65
CA SER A 143 -5.65 -15.03 -21.81
C SER A 143 -5.67 -16.00 -20.63
N GLY A 144 -6.68 -16.87 -20.60
CA GLY A 144 -6.79 -17.92 -19.59
C GLY A 144 -6.84 -17.37 -18.16
N ASN A 145 -6.21 -18.05 -17.21
CA ASN A 145 -6.17 -17.64 -15.81
C ASN A 145 -5.34 -16.36 -15.60
N VAL A 146 -4.35 -16.11 -16.44
CA VAL A 146 -3.61 -14.85 -16.43
C VAL A 146 -4.54 -13.69 -16.78
N GLY A 147 -5.40 -13.87 -17.81
CA GLY A 147 -6.40 -12.87 -18.17
C GLY A 147 -7.42 -12.64 -17.04
N GLN A 148 -7.86 -13.67 -16.36
CA GLN A 148 -8.75 -13.56 -15.20
C GLN A 148 -8.07 -12.80 -14.04
N THR A 149 -6.81 -13.12 -13.73
CA THR A 149 -6.02 -12.42 -12.73
C THR A 149 -5.90 -10.92 -13.07
N TRP A 150 -5.53 -10.63 -14.31
CA TRP A 150 -5.41 -9.27 -14.83
C TRP A 150 -6.71 -8.47 -14.71
N SER A 151 -7.84 -9.12 -14.97
CA SER A 151 -9.18 -8.48 -14.96
C SER A 151 -9.79 -8.40 -13.57
N HIS A 152 -9.18 -8.99 -12.55
CA HIS A 152 -9.71 -8.94 -11.19
C HIS A 152 -9.78 -7.50 -10.68
N PRO A 153 -10.86 -7.06 -10.01
CA PRO A 153 -11.02 -5.68 -9.55
C PRO A 153 -9.85 -5.16 -8.73
N PHE A 154 -9.27 -5.98 -7.87
CA PHE A 154 -8.10 -5.57 -7.07
C PHE A 154 -6.83 -5.47 -7.89
N ALA A 155 -6.61 -6.38 -8.84
CA ALA A 155 -5.48 -6.26 -9.76
C ALA A 155 -5.56 -4.94 -10.53
N GLN A 156 -6.74 -4.57 -11.01
CA GLN A 156 -6.98 -3.27 -11.67
C GLN A 156 -6.81 -2.08 -10.73
N HIS A 157 -7.27 -2.20 -9.48
CA HIS A 157 -7.09 -1.16 -8.47
C HIS A 157 -5.60 -0.93 -8.15
N ILE A 158 -4.85 -2.01 -7.90
CA ILE A 158 -3.41 -1.95 -7.66
C ILE A 158 -2.67 -1.37 -8.86
N ARG A 159 -3.04 -1.77 -10.07
CA ARG A 159 -2.47 -1.22 -11.30
C ARG A 159 -2.67 0.28 -11.39
N ARG A 160 -3.87 0.79 -11.08
CA ARG A 160 -4.16 2.22 -11.04
C ARG A 160 -3.34 2.94 -9.98
N LEU A 161 -3.30 2.42 -8.75
CA LEU A 161 -2.50 2.97 -7.65
C LEU A 161 -1.01 3.00 -8.00
N ALA A 162 -0.49 1.94 -8.62
CA ALA A 162 0.89 1.88 -9.07
C ALA A 162 1.18 2.93 -10.16
N ALA A 163 0.27 3.10 -11.12
CA ALA A 163 0.41 4.12 -12.17
C ALA A 163 0.41 5.54 -11.58
N ILE A 164 -0.50 5.84 -10.66
CA ILE A 164 -0.53 7.14 -9.95
C ILE A 164 0.77 7.34 -9.17
N ARG A 165 1.20 6.35 -8.40
CA ARG A 165 2.45 6.43 -7.62
C ARG A 165 3.67 6.63 -8.52
N MET A 166 3.72 6.00 -9.68
CA MET A 166 4.80 6.18 -10.66
C MET A 166 4.79 7.57 -11.29
N ALA A 167 3.63 8.10 -11.61
CA ALA A 167 3.49 9.42 -12.21
C ALA A 167 3.77 10.57 -11.24
N VAL A 168 3.57 10.37 -9.93
CA VAL A 168 3.67 11.42 -8.91
C VAL A 168 4.88 11.19 -8.00
N PRO A 169 6.03 11.87 -8.26
CA PRO A 169 7.24 11.73 -7.44
C PRO A 169 7.01 11.95 -5.94
N ALA A 170 6.12 12.86 -5.55
CA ALA A 170 5.76 13.10 -4.16
C ALA A 170 5.28 11.83 -3.44
N LEU A 171 4.54 10.96 -4.12
CA LEU A 171 4.04 9.71 -3.52
C LEU A 171 5.12 8.64 -3.38
N ARG A 172 6.18 8.70 -4.20
CA ARG A 172 7.28 7.72 -4.17
C ARG A 172 8.40 8.11 -3.22
N LYS A 173 8.79 9.38 -3.27
CA LYS A 173 10.04 9.89 -2.66
C LYS A 173 9.79 10.98 -1.62
N GLY A 174 8.56 11.53 -1.59
CA GLY A 174 8.25 12.70 -0.80
C GLY A 174 8.04 12.40 0.67
N GLN A 175 8.18 13.43 1.46
CA GLN A 175 7.77 13.46 2.85
C GLN A 175 6.26 13.79 2.94
N TYR A 176 5.68 13.65 4.08
CA TYR A 176 4.25 13.81 4.33
C TYR A 176 3.97 14.86 5.40
N SER A 177 2.78 15.42 5.34
CA SER A 177 2.27 16.35 6.34
C SER A 177 0.77 16.22 6.48
N ARG A 178 0.26 16.39 7.68
CA ARG A 178 -1.16 16.52 7.97
C ARG A 178 -1.56 17.96 8.29
N THR A 179 -0.63 18.86 8.43
CA THR A 179 -0.89 20.26 8.78
C THR A 179 -1.86 20.90 7.81
N GLY A 180 -2.96 21.46 8.33
CA GLY A 180 -4.01 22.06 7.52
C GLY A 180 -4.89 21.07 6.75
N CYS A 181 -4.84 19.78 7.08
CA CYS A 181 -5.76 18.78 6.52
C CYS A 181 -6.91 18.52 7.49
N SER A 182 -8.13 18.50 6.98
CA SER A 182 -9.34 18.19 7.74
C SER A 182 -10.19 17.17 6.98
N GLY A 183 -10.35 15.99 7.54
CA GLY A 183 -11.04 14.83 6.97
C GLY A 183 -10.64 13.56 7.72
N SER A 184 -11.29 12.43 7.44
CA SER A 184 -11.07 11.18 8.16
C SER A 184 -9.67 10.59 7.90
N CYS A 185 -9.25 10.59 6.65
CA CYS A 185 -7.91 10.19 6.23
C CYS A 185 -7.46 11.12 5.12
N CYS A 186 -6.68 12.13 5.47
CA CYS A 186 -6.19 13.11 4.51
C CYS A 186 -4.80 13.62 4.88
N PHE A 187 -3.96 13.81 3.88
CA PHE A 187 -2.57 14.23 4.05
C PHE A 187 -2.04 14.86 2.77
N LYS A 188 -0.91 15.52 2.92
CA LYS A 188 -0.14 16.11 1.82
C LYS A 188 1.15 15.30 1.65
N ARG A 189 1.64 15.22 0.42
CA ARG A 189 2.95 14.67 0.09
C ARG A 189 3.73 15.70 -0.71
N ARG A 190 5.02 15.86 -0.45
CA ARG A 190 5.89 16.72 -1.23
C ARG A 190 7.26 16.12 -1.43
N TYR A 191 7.78 16.24 -2.63
CA TYR A 191 9.13 15.92 -3.00
C TYR A 191 9.74 17.07 -3.81
N THR A 192 10.91 17.52 -3.42
CA THR A 192 11.67 18.54 -4.14
C THR A 192 13.12 18.12 -4.32
N ASP A 193 13.62 18.35 -5.52
CA ASP A 193 15.05 18.29 -5.82
C ASP A 193 15.42 19.44 -6.77
N ALA A 194 16.61 19.42 -7.34
CA ALA A 194 17.08 20.49 -8.23
C ALA A 194 16.21 20.69 -9.49
N THR A 195 15.45 19.70 -9.87
CA THR A 195 14.67 19.66 -11.14
C THR A 195 13.19 19.42 -10.94
N THR A 196 12.77 19.00 -9.76
CA THR A 196 11.42 18.52 -9.48
C THR A 196 10.85 19.21 -8.25
N ASP A 197 9.64 19.76 -8.36
CA ASP A 197 8.78 20.07 -7.22
C ASP A 197 7.43 19.35 -7.47
N SER A 198 7.23 18.26 -6.76
CA SER A 198 6.03 17.43 -6.88
C SER A 198 5.25 17.50 -5.59
N TYR A 199 3.95 17.80 -5.71
CA TYR A 199 3.04 17.99 -4.58
C TYR A 199 1.73 17.23 -4.81
N ALA A 200 1.26 16.52 -3.80
CA ALA A 200 0.01 15.79 -3.86
C ALA A 200 -0.84 16.03 -2.62
N LEU A 201 -2.14 16.18 -2.83
CA LEU A 201 -3.18 16.20 -1.81
C LEU A 201 -3.91 14.86 -1.90
N VAL A 202 -4.02 14.15 -0.81
CA VAL A 202 -4.61 12.81 -0.78
C VAL A 202 -5.73 12.76 0.26
N THR A 203 -6.88 12.23 -0.15
CA THR A 203 -7.94 11.78 0.75
C THR A 203 -8.36 10.37 0.38
N ILE A 204 -8.71 9.57 1.39
CA ILE A 204 -9.18 8.19 1.20
C ILE A 204 -10.55 8.08 1.86
N SER A 205 -11.52 7.57 1.10
CA SER A 205 -12.89 7.28 1.58
C SER A 205 -13.57 8.47 2.26
N GLY A 206 -13.64 9.59 1.57
CA GLY A 206 -14.39 10.75 2.05
C GLY A 206 -13.87 12.07 1.52
N ASN A 207 -14.57 13.12 1.90
CA ASN A 207 -14.20 14.49 1.59
C ASN A 207 -13.14 15.00 2.56
N ALA A 208 -12.26 15.86 2.05
CA ALA A 208 -11.28 16.55 2.87
C ALA A 208 -11.16 18.02 2.47
N THR A 209 -10.76 18.83 3.43
CA THR A 209 -10.36 20.21 3.20
C THR A 209 -8.88 20.36 3.47
N PHE A 210 -8.20 21.07 2.57
CA PHE A 210 -6.78 21.32 2.68
C PHE A 210 -6.53 22.83 2.75
N ALA A 211 -5.90 23.28 3.83
CA ALA A 211 -5.46 24.66 4.02
C ALA A 211 -3.94 24.77 3.86
N GLY A 212 -3.45 25.96 3.54
CA GLY A 212 -2.02 26.20 3.36
C GLY A 212 -1.39 25.33 2.27
N ILE A 213 -2.09 25.21 1.14
CA ILE A 213 -1.62 24.47 -0.04
C ILE A 213 -0.77 25.40 -0.94
N LEU A 214 0.04 24.81 -1.79
CA LEU A 214 0.79 25.56 -2.79
C LEU A 214 -0.16 26.14 -3.85
N ASN A 215 0.17 27.33 -4.35
CA ASN A 215 -0.56 27.90 -5.47
C ASN A 215 -0.29 27.09 -6.75
N GLY A 216 -1.33 26.82 -7.51
CA GLY A 216 -1.19 26.08 -8.77
C GLY A 216 -2.51 25.48 -9.25
N GLN A 217 -2.42 24.77 -10.37
CA GLN A 217 -3.49 23.93 -10.86
C GLN A 217 -3.30 22.52 -10.34
N TYR A 218 -4.38 21.91 -9.87
CA TYR A 218 -4.37 20.54 -9.37
C TYR A 218 -5.11 19.66 -10.35
N VAL A 219 -4.55 18.51 -10.65
CA VAL A 219 -5.13 17.50 -11.53
C VAL A 219 -5.62 16.34 -10.65
N ASP A 220 -6.87 15.94 -10.85
CA ASP A 220 -7.41 14.73 -10.26
C ASP A 220 -6.79 13.52 -10.97
N CYS A 221 -6.25 12.59 -10.17
CA CYS A 221 -5.57 11.37 -10.66
C CYS A 221 -6.43 10.11 -10.53
N VAL A 222 -7.68 10.21 -10.07
CA VAL A 222 -8.58 9.05 -9.83
C VAL A 222 -9.61 8.91 -10.93
#